data_69450b5a018ce8d8a790ea346309cf24
#
_entry.id   69450b5a018ce8d8a790ea346309cf24
#
_cell.length_a   1.000
_cell.length_b   1.000
_cell.length_c   1.000
_cell.angle_alpha   90.00
_cell.angle_beta   90.00
_cell.angle_gamma   90.00
#
_symmetry.space_group_name_H-M   'P 1'
#
loop_
_entity.id
_entity.type
_entity.pdbx_description
1 polymer ?
#
loop_
_entity_poly.entity_id
_entity_poly.type
_entity_poly.pdbx_seq_one_letter_code
_entity_poly.pdbx_strand_id
1 'polypeptide(L)'
;MDGVRRHTIAVLVDNEPGVLARVIGLFSGRGYNIESLTVAEVDSRNNLSRITIVTSGTRMIIEQIKAQLSRQVPVHKVHDLTDEGPFVAREMALIKVSGKGESRIESLRLADIYRARVVDSTLDSFVFELTGSAEKLNAFITLMEPLGLVEISRTGAVAIARGTAGL
;
A
#
# COMPACT_ATOMS: atom_id res chain seq x y z
N MET A 1 -19.26 -2.88 -20.94
CA MET A 1 -18.87 -3.89 -19.93
C MET A 1 -18.00 -3.20 -18.90
N ASP A 2 -18.51 -3.01 -17.68
CA ASP A 2 -17.71 -2.47 -16.58
C ASP A 2 -16.68 -3.52 -16.15
N GLY A 3 -15.46 -3.35 -16.65
CA GLY A 3 -14.36 -4.23 -16.26
C GLY A 3 -13.95 -4.06 -14.81
N VAL A 4 -13.26 -5.04 -14.27
CA VAL A 4 -12.64 -4.95 -12.94
C VAL A 4 -11.54 -3.90 -12.98
N ARG A 5 -11.59 -2.92 -12.07
CA ARG A 5 -10.59 -1.87 -11.90
C ARG A 5 -10.08 -1.84 -10.47
N ARG A 6 -8.85 -1.43 -10.35
CA ARG A 6 -8.20 -1.23 -9.05
C ARG A 6 -8.51 0.17 -8.54
N HIS A 7 -8.97 0.24 -7.29
CA HIS A 7 -9.33 1.50 -6.63
C HIS A 7 -8.52 1.68 -5.34
N THR A 8 -8.16 2.93 -5.08
CA THR A 8 -7.52 3.35 -3.84
C THR A 8 -8.51 4.20 -3.07
N ILE A 9 -8.94 3.70 -1.91
CA ILE A 9 -9.96 4.32 -1.07
C ILE A 9 -9.32 4.82 0.22
N ALA A 10 -9.51 6.08 0.54
CA ALA A 10 -9.07 6.68 1.79
C ALA A 10 -10.26 6.83 2.73
N VAL A 11 -10.11 6.38 3.98
CA VAL A 11 -11.15 6.38 4.99
C VAL A 11 -10.63 7.08 6.24
N LEU A 12 -11.35 8.07 6.72
CA LEU A 12 -11.07 8.75 7.99
C LEU A 12 -11.99 8.18 9.07
N VAL A 13 -11.41 7.64 10.13
CA VAL A 13 -12.12 6.92 11.17
C VAL A 13 -11.70 7.38 12.57
N ASP A 14 -12.54 7.09 13.57
CA ASP A 14 -12.13 7.23 14.97
C ASP A 14 -10.98 6.28 15.28
N ASN A 15 -9.96 6.76 15.99
CA ASN A 15 -8.85 5.93 16.47
C ASN A 15 -9.26 5.21 17.75
N GLU A 16 -10.12 4.21 17.63
CA GLU A 16 -10.65 3.43 18.75
C GLU A 16 -10.41 1.94 18.53
N PRO A 17 -10.30 1.15 19.63
CA PRO A 17 -10.21 -0.31 19.53
C PRO A 17 -11.39 -0.90 18.74
N GLY A 18 -11.10 -1.85 17.86
CA GLY A 18 -12.10 -2.57 17.07
C GLY A 18 -12.56 -1.90 15.78
N VAL A 19 -12.22 -0.65 15.52
CA VAL A 19 -12.62 0.04 14.28
C VAL A 19 -12.02 -0.65 13.05
N LEU A 20 -10.72 -0.97 13.11
CA LEU A 20 -10.04 -1.67 12.01
C LEU A 20 -10.66 -3.06 11.77
N ALA A 21 -11.00 -3.78 12.81
CA ALA A 21 -11.66 -5.08 12.70
C ALA A 21 -13.03 -4.98 12.03
N ARG A 22 -13.80 -3.94 12.30
CA ARG A 22 -15.08 -3.67 11.63
C ARG A 22 -14.91 -3.41 10.14
N VAL A 23 -13.93 -2.59 9.78
CA VAL A 23 -13.62 -2.28 8.37
C VAL A 23 -13.19 -3.54 7.64
N ILE A 24 -12.24 -4.29 8.19
CA ILE A 24 -11.77 -5.55 7.59
C ILE A 24 -12.91 -6.58 7.49
N GLY A 25 -13.72 -6.70 8.53
CA GLY A 25 -14.85 -7.62 8.58
C GLY A 25 -15.89 -7.35 7.49
N LEU A 26 -16.06 -6.10 7.10
CA LEU A 26 -16.94 -5.69 6.02
C LEU A 26 -16.48 -6.28 4.67
N PHE A 27 -15.19 -6.28 4.39
CA PHE A 27 -14.61 -6.89 3.21
C PHE A 27 -14.69 -8.42 3.27
N SER A 28 -14.30 -9.01 4.38
CA SER A 28 -14.29 -10.48 4.58
C SER A 28 -15.68 -11.09 4.47
N GLY A 29 -16.68 -10.46 5.08
CA GLY A 29 -18.05 -10.96 5.10
C GLY A 29 -18.74 -10.98 3.73
N ARG A 30 -18.21 -10.25 2.74
CA ARG A 30 -18.77 -10.16 1.39
C ARG A 30 -17.85 -10.71 0.30
N GLY A 31 -16.73 -11.30 0.68
CA GLY A 31 -15.77 -11.85 -0.27
C GLY A 31 -15.04 -10.81 -1.11
N TYR A 32 -15.00 -9.55 -0.65
CA TYR A 32 -14.19 -8.52 -1.29
C TYR A 32 -12.72 -8.72 -0.94
N ASN A 33 -11.82 -8.51 -1.90
CA ASN A 33 -10.40 -8.67 -1.70
C ASN A 33 -9.71 -7.35 -1.34
N ILE A 34 -8.90 -7.37 -0.29
CA ILE A 34 -8.01 -6.26 0.07
C ILE A 34 -6.62 -6.59 -0.47
N GLU A 35 -6.14 -5.82 -1.44
CA GLU A 35 -4.78 -5.97 -1.98
C GLU A 35 -3.74 -5.30 -1.09
N SER A 36 -4.10 -4.17 -0.48
CA SER A 36 -3.22 -3.38 0.38
C SER A 36 -4.06 -2.65 1.42
N LEU A 37 -3.57 -2.63 2.65
CA LEU A 37 -4.19 -1.95 3.77
C LEU A 37 -3.12 -1.24 4.59
N THR A 38 -3.31 0.06 4.79
CA THR A 38 -2.44 0.87 5.64
C THR A 38 -3.30 1.66 6.61
N VAL A 39 -2.92 1.67 7.87
CA VAL A 39 -3.62 2.44 8.90
C VAL A 39 -2.64 3.16 9.79
N ALA A 40 -2.91 4.43 10.09
CA ALA A 40 -2.14 5.22 11.04
C ALA A 40 -2.98 6.36 11.61
N GLU A 41 -2.70 6.75 12.83
CA GLU A 41 -3.23 7.97 13.41
C GLU A 41 -2.70 9.18 12.63
N VAL A 42 -3.58 10.08 12.23
CA VAL A 42 -3.24 11.27 11.45
C VAL A 42 -3.61 12.58 12.16
N ASP A 43 -4.46 12.51 13.16
CA ASP A 43 -4.85 13.66 13.97
C ASP A 43 -5.07 13.21 15.43
N SER A 44 -4.04 13.44 16.24
CA SER A 44 -4.06 13.07 17.66
C SER A 44 -4.99 13.94 18.51
N ARG A 45 -5.26 15.19 18.09
CA ARG A 45 -6.14 16.10 18.81
C ARG A 45 -7.59 15.66 18.73
N ASN A 46 -8.00 15.20 17.56
CA ASN A 46 -9.35 14.73 17.31
C ASN A 46 -9.48 13.21 17.38
N ASN A 47 -8.39 12.51 17.71
CA ASN A 47 -8.34 11.06 17.83
C ASN A 47 -8.80 10.35 16.54
N LEU A 48 -8.22 10.74 15.41
CA LEU A 48 -8.56 10.24 14.07
C LEU A 48 -7.42 9.43 13.46
N SER A 49 -7.79 8.32 12.83
CA SER A 49 -6.91 7.50 12.01
C SER A 49 -7.34 7.53 10.55
N ARG A 50 -6.37 7.37 9.66
CA ARG A 50 -6.60 7.23 8.22
C ARG A 50 -6.29 5.81 7.80
N ILE A 51 -7.24 5.19 7.11
CA ILE A 51 -7.08 3.87 6.49
C ILE A 51 -7.00 4.08 4.99
N THR A 52 -5.98 3.53 4.35
CA THR A 52 -5.87 3.51 2.89
C THR A 52 -6.01 2.07 2.41
N ILE A 53 -7.02 1.82 1.60
CA ILE A 53 -7.39 0.49 1.12
C ILE A 53 -7.23 0.46 -0.39
N VAL A 54 -6.48 -0.53 -0.89
CA VAL A 54 -6.42 -0.84 -2.32
C VAL A 54 -7.20 -2.13 -2.55
N THR A 55 -8.20 -2.05 -3.39
CA THR A 55 -9.10 -3.16 -3.73
C THR A 55 -9.44 -3.12 -5.21
N SER A 56 -9.77 -4.27 -5.78
CA SER A 56 -10.21 -4.38 -7.17
C SER A 56 -11.63 -4.89 -7.25
N GLY A 57 -12.42 -4.33 -8.14
CA GLY A 57 -13.79 -4.74 -8.34
C GLY A 57 -14.43 -4.04 -9.53
N THR A 58 -15.64 -4.47 -9.86
CA THR A 58 -16.49 -3.76 -10.81
C THR A 58 -16.99 -2.46 -10.18
N ARG A 59 -17.46 -1.54 -10.99
CA ARG A 59 -18.03 -0.28 -10.50
C ARG A 59 -19.11 -0.50 -9.44
N MET A 60 -19.98 -1.47 -9.66
CA MET A 60 -21.04 -1.80 -8.73
C MET A 60 -20.49 -2.26 -7.37
N ILE A 61 -19.48 -3.12 -7.38
CA ILE A 61 -18.82 -3.61 -6.15
C ILE A 61 -18.16 -2.45 -5.39
N ILE A 62 -17.45 -1.59 -6.09
CA ILE A 62 -16.78 -0.43 -5.47
C ILE A 62 -17.78 0.52 -4.84
N GLU A 63 -18.90 0.81 -5.53
CA GLU A 63 -19.98 1.65 -4.96
C GLU A 63 -20.61 1.01 -3.72
N GLN A 64 -20.78 -0.31 -3.70
CA GLN A 64 -21.27 -1.03 -2.52
C GLN A 64 -20.29 -0.92 -1.35
N ILE A 65 -19.00 -1.09 -1.60
CA ILE A 65 -17.94 -0.94 -0.59
C ILE A 65 -18.00 0.46 0.03
N LYS A 66 -18.02 1.49 -0.80
CA LYS A 66 -18.07 2.89 -0.34
C LYS A 66 -19.31 3.16 0.50
N ALA A 67 -20.48 2.71 0.04
CA ALA A 67 -21.74 2.90 0.75
C ALA A 67 -21.71 2.23 2.12
N GLN A 68 -21.17 1.04 2.22
CA GLN A 68 -21.09 0.29 3.47
C GLN A 68 -20.07 0.85 4.45
N LEU A 69 -18.92 1.30 3.95
CA LEU A 69 -17.96 2.02 4.78
C LEU A 69 -18.57 3.27 5.39
N SER A 70 -19.29 4.05 4.58
CA SER A 70 -19.94 5.29 5.03
C SER A 70 -21.02 5.09 6.09
N ARG A 71 -21.62 3.90 6.17
CA ARG A 71 -22.64 3.57 7.17
C ARG A 71 -22.08 3.19 8.53
N GLN A 72 -20.78 2.89 8.62
CA GLN A 72 -20.16 2.54 9.89
C GLN A 72 -20.08 3.78 10.80
N VAL A 73 -20.54 3.65 12.04
CA VAL A 73 -20.60 4.77 13.01
C VAL A 73 -19.22 5.45 13.18
N PRO A 74 -18.12 4.72 13.34
CA PRO A 74 -16.81 5.34 13.55
C PRO A 74 -16.18 5.93 12.27
N VAL A 75 -16.82 5.82 11.12
CA VAL A 75 -16.33 6.35 9.84
C VAL A 75 -16.83 7.77 9.61
N HIS A 76 -15.91 8.72 9.46
CA HIS A 76 -16.20 10.13 9.23
C HIS A 76 -16.27 10.48 7.75
N LYS A 77 -15.31 9.97 6.96
CA LYS A 77 -15.20 10.26 5.53
C LYS A 77 -14.72 9.05 4.76
N VAL A 78 -15.22 8.89 3.55
CA VAL A 78 -14.81 7.88 2.58
C VAL A 78 -14.58 8.56 1.25
N HIS A 79 -13.37 8.45 0.71
CA HIS A 79 -13.03 9.02 -0.60
C HIS A 79 -12.40 7.95 -1.49
N ASP A 80 -12.96 7.77 -2.68
CA ASP A 80 -12.35 6.97 -3.73
C ASP A 80 -11.41 7.86 -4.55
N LEU A 81 -10.14 7.86 -4.20
CA LEU A 81 -9.14 8.70 -4.84
C LEU A 81 -9.00 8.41 -6.32
N THR A 82 -9.24 7.16 -6.74
CA THR A 82 -9.14 6.75 -8.14
C THR A 82 -10.17 7.44 -9.01
N ASP A 83 -11.40 7.61 -8.52
CA ASP A 83 -12.49 8.22 -9.27
C ASP A 83 -12.60 9.74 -9.08
N GLU A 84 -12.07 10.27 -7.99
CA GLU A 84 -12.22 11.69 -7.65
C GLU A 84 -11.22 12.62 -8.34
N GLY A 85 -10.17 12.08 -8.94
CA GLY A 85 -9.20 12.87 -9.68
C GLY A 85 -7.75 12.37 -9.51
N PRO A 86 -6.76 13.18 -9.89
CA PRO A 86 -5.36 12.78 -9.77
C PRO A 86 -4.94 12.69 -8.30
N PHE A 87 -4.16 11.66 -7.98
CA PHE A 87 -3.62 11.44 -6.65
C PHE A 87 -2.19 10.91 -6.69
N VAL A 88 -1.51 10.97 -5.57
CA VAL A 88 -0.18 10.39 -5.38
C VAL A 88 -0.31 9.19 -4.46
N ALA A 89 0.24 8.06 -4.87
CA ALA A 89 0.35 6.87 -4.04
C ALA A 89 1.82 6.45 -3.94
N ARG A 90 2.23 6.00 -2.77
CA ARG A 90 3.58 5.49 -2.51
C ARG A 90 3.51 4.31 -1.56
N GLU A 91 4.48 3.42 -1.71
CA GLU A 91 4.67 2.27 -0.86
C GLU A 91 6.15 2.12 -0.56
N MET A 92 6.50 1.60 0.60
CA MET A 92 7.88 1.30 0.96
C MET A 92 8.03 -0.21 1.14
N ALA A 93 9.16 -0.75 0.70
CA ALA A 93 9.52 -2.14 0.92
C ALA A 93 10.94 -2.26 1.46
N LEU A 94 11.13 -3.25 2.33
CA LEU A 94 12.44 -3.76 2.73
C LEU A 94 12.64 -5.09 2.03
N ILE A 95 13.77 -5.25 1.33
CA ILE A 95 14.03 -6.38 0.44
C ILE A 95 15.39 -6.96 0.77
N LYS A 96 15.41 -8.19 1.26
CA LYS A 96 16.65 -8.90 1.61
C LYS A 96 17.10 -9.76 0.45
N VAL A 97 18.36 -9.59 0.05
CA VAL A 97 18.99 -10.36 -1.02
C VAL A 97 20.28 -10.97 -0.50
N SER A 98 20.46 -12.26 -0.72
CA SER A 98 21.67 -13.00 -0.37
C SER A 98 22.44 -13.36 -1.64
N GLY A 99 23.74 -13.11 -1.66
CA GLY A 99 24.56 -13.46 -2.82
C GLY A 99 26.01 -13.02 -2.68
N LYS A 100 26.84 -13.62 -3.52
CA LYS A 100 28.28 -13.34 -3.62
C LYS A 100 28.64 -13.14 -5.08
N GLY A 101 29.81 -12.54 -5.32
CA GLY A 101 30.38 -12.39 -6.67
C GLY A 101 29.46 -11.55 -7.57
N GLU A 102 29.21 -12.05 -8.77
CA GLU A 102 28.48 -11.31 -9.80
C GLU A 102 27.03 -11.00 -9.43
N SER A 103 26.33 -11.93 -8.77
CA SER A 103 24.95 -11.70 -8.34
C SER A 103 24.86 -10.58 -7.29
N ARG A 104 25.84 -10.49 -6.40
CA ARG A 104 25.96 -9.41 -5.42
C ARG A 104 26.18 -8.06 -6.10
N ILE A 105 27.09 -8.00 -7.07
CA ILE A 105 27.38 -6.78 -7.84
C ILE A 105 26.16 -6.35 -8.63
N GLU A 106 25.49 -7.28 -9.30
CA GLU A 106 24.30 -6.97 -10.10
C GLU A 106 23.14 -6.47 -9.23
N SER A 107 22.91 -7.06 -8.07
CA SER A 107 21.85 -6.59 -7.16
C SER A 107 22.12 -5.15 -6.70
N LEU A 108 23.36 -4.81 -6.41
CA LEU A 108 23.75 -3.47 -6.02
C LEU A 108 23.61 -2.47 -7.18
N ARG A 109 23.95 -2.88 -8.41
CA ARG A 109 23.79 -2.08 -9.62
C ARG A 109 22.32 -1.76 -9.88
N LEU A 110 21.43 -2.76 -9.78
CA LEU A 110 20.00 -2.57 -9.96
C LEU A 110 19.40 -1.70 -8.84
N ALA A 111 19.86 -1.88 -7.60
CA ALA A 111 19.46 -1.02 -6.49
C ALA A 111 19.76 0.45 -6.78
N ASP A 112 20.92 0.74 -7.34
CA ASP A 112 21.31 2.10 -7.72
C ASP A 112 20.41 2.67 -8.84
N ILE A 113 20.12 1.88 -9.86
CA ILE A 113 19.22 2.25 -10.96
C ILE A 113 17.82 2.60 -10.44
N TYR A 114 17.28 1.79 -9.53
CA TYR A 114 15.95 2.00 -8.93
C TYR A 114 15.97 3.02 -7.79
N ARG A 115 17.13 3.54 -7.41
CA ARG A 115 17.32 4.44 -6.29
C ARG A 115 16.90 3.83 -4.96
N ALA A 116 17.13 2.53 -4.81
CA ALA A 116 17.01 1.85 -3.54
C ALA A 116 18.22 2.17 -2.65
N ARG A 117 17.99 2.20 -1.36
CA ARG A 117 19.05 2.45 -0.37
C ARG A 117 19.47 1.15 0.27
N VAL A 118 20.75 1.00 0.56
CA VAL A 118 21.25 -0.11 1.38
C VAL A 118 21.12 0.29 2.85
N VAL A 119 20.30 -0.44 3.60
CA VAL A 119 20.07 -0.18 5.04
C VAL A 119 20.74 -1.22 5.92
N ASP A 120 21.11 -2.37 5.38
CA ASP A 120 21.94 -3.38 6.02
C ASP A 120 22.83 -4.06 5.00
N SER A 121 24.05 -4.39 5.37
CA SER A 121 25.02 -5.05 4.52
C SER A 121 25.89 -6.00 5.32
N THR A 122 25.96 -7.24 4.86
CA THR A 122 26.94 -8.23 5.33
C THR A 122 27.80 -8.69 4.15
N LEU A 123 28.76 -9.58 4.40
CA LEU A 123 29.55 -10.15 3.31
C LEU A 123 28.71 -10.93 2.29
N ASP A 124 27.57 -11.44 2.72
CA ASP A 124 26.74 -12.36 1.94
C ASP A 124 25.36 -11.82 1.63
N SER A 125 24.99 -10.62 2.13
CA SER A 125 23.64 -10.11 1.97
C SER A 125 23.55 -8.59 1.97
N PHE A 126 22.43 -8.09 1.40
CA PHE A 126 21.96 -6.72 1.55
C PHE A 126 20.51 -6.71 2.02
N VAL A 127 20.13 -5.68 2.76
CA VAL A 127 18.73 -5.26 2.86
C VAL A 127 18.61 -3.92 2.15
N PHE A 128 17.78 -3.88 1.13
CA PHE A 128 17.44 -2.67 0.38
C PHE A 128 16.13 -2.06 0.90
N GLU A 129 16.10 -0.74 0.99
CA GLU A 129 14.89 0.04 1.22
C GLU A 129 14.51 0.73 -0.09
N LEU A 130 13.29 0.51 -0.57
CA LEU A 130 12.78 1.12 -1.79
C LEU A 130 11.41 1.73 -1.54
N THR A 131 11.26 2.98 -1.92
CA THR A 131 9.97 3.70 -1.89
C THR A 131 9.59 4.09 -3.32
N GLY A 132 8.34 3.85 -3.69
CA GLY A 132 7.84 4.21 -5.00
C GLY A 132 6.41 3.73 -5.23
N SER A 133 5.99 3.70 -6.48
CA SER A 133 4.72 3.09 -6.87
C SER A 133 4.76 1.57 -6.67
N ALA A 134 3.60 0.95 -6.57
CA ALA A 134 3.51 -0.51 -6.48
C ALA A 134 4.19 -1.21 -7.67
N GLU A 135 4.03 -0.65 -8.87
CA GLU A 135 4.65 -1.16 -10.09
C GLU A 135 6.18 -1.12 -10.02
N LYS A 136 6.72 -0.03 -9.50
CA LYS A 136 8.18 0.11 -9.33
C LYS A 136 8.72 -0.92 -8.34
N LEU A 137 8.05 -1.11 -7.20
CA LEU A 137 8.43 -2.11 -6.22
C LEU A 137 8.35 -3.53 -6.80
N ASN A 138 7.26 -3.84 -7.49
CA ASN A 138 7.08 -5.14 -8.13
C ASN A 138 8.17 -5.43 -9.16
N ALA A 139 8.52 -4.45 -10.00
CA ALA A 139 9.57 -4.58 -10.98
C ALA A 139 10.94 -4.86 -10.34
N PHE A 140 11.29 -4.14 -9.28
CA PHE A 140 12.53 -4.35 -8.55
C PHE A 140 12.58 -5.73 -7.88
N ILE A 141 11.49 -6.14 -7.23
CA ILE A 141 11.39 -7.45 -6.58
C ILE A 141 11.56 -8.58 -7.60
N THR A 142 10.92 -8.49 -8.76
CA THR A 142 11.05 -9.46 -9.84
C THR A 142 12.51 -9.59 -10.31
N LEU A 143 13.23 -8.48 -10.41
CA LEU A 143 14.66 -8.50 -10.78
C LEU A 143 15.54 -9.09 -9.69
N MET A 144 15.15 -9.00 -8.42
CA MET A 144 15.90 -9.57 -7.31
C MET A 144 15.71 -11.09 -7.16
N GLU A 145 14.61 -11.64 -7.64
CA GLU A 145 14.34 -13.08 -7.54
C GLU A 145 15.52 -13.96 -8.02
N PRO A 146 16.04 -13.80 -9.26
CA PRO A 146 17.17 -14.59 -9.72
C PRO A 146 18.49 -14.23 -9.05
N LEU A 147 18.57 -13.14 -8.33
CA LEU A 147 19.80 -12.65 -7.68
C LEU A 147 19.91 -13.07 -6.21
N GLY A 148 18.99 -13.88 -5.72
CA GLY A 148 19.04 -14.41 -4.36
C GLY A 148 18.08 -13.71 -3.39
N LEU A 149 16.89 -13.34 -3.84
CA LEU A 149 15.85 -12.81 -2.98
C LEU A 149 15.53 -13.78 -1.83
N VAL A 150 15.57 -13.28 -0.60
CA VAL A 150 15.32 -14.05 0.63
C VAL A 150 13.99 -13.72 1.24
N GLU A 151 13.71 -12.42 1.41
CA GLU A 151 12.56 -11.95 2.18
C GLU A 151 12.13 -10.56 1.72
N ILE A 152 10.84 -10.30 1.79
CA ILE A 152 10.25 -9.02 1.47
C ILE A 152 9.32 -8.62 2.61
N SER A 153 9.39 -7.35 3.01
CA SER A 153 8.40 -6.73 3.89
C SER A 153 7.90 -5.45 3.25
N ARG A 154 6.58 -5.31 3.10
CA ARG A 154 5.95 -4.15 2.45
C ARG A 154 4.99 -3.46 3.39
N THR A 155 4.92 -2.14 3.31
CA THR A 155 4.00 -1.33 4.12
C THR A 155 2.56 -1.39 3.63
N GLY A 156 2.35 -1.62 2.34
CA GLY A 156 1.12 -1.24 1.68
C GLY A 156 1.15 0.23 1.24
N ALA A 157 0.19 0.61 0.42
CA ALA A 157 0.14 1.95 -0.16
C ALA A 157 -0.41 3.00 0.80
N VAL A 158 0.21 4.17 0.81
CA VAL A 158 -0.37 5.42 1.29
C VAL A 158 -0.69 6.29 0.09
N ALA A 159 -1.74 7.08 0.16
CA ALA A 159 -2.20 7.88 -0.97
C ALA A 159 -2.85 9.18 -0.51
N ILE A 160 -2.70 10.22 -1.32
CA ILE A 160 -3.25 11.54 -1.05
C ILE A 160 -3.65 12.20 -2.37
N ALA A 161 -4.78 12.89 -2.38
CA ALA A 161 -5.22 13.65 -3.55
C ALA A 161 -4.22 14.78 -3.88
N ARG A 162 -4.08 15.08 -5.16
CA ARG A 162 -3.28 16.23 -5.61
C ARG A 162 -4.06 17.53 -5.42
N GLY A 163 -3.34 18.63 -5.33
CA GLY A 163 -3.94 19.95 -5.19
C GLY A 163 -4.18 20.33 -3.74
N THR A 164 -5.15 21.22 -3.51
CA THR A 164 -5.40 21.84 -2.20
C THR A 164 -6.52 21.17 -1.39
N ALA A 165 -7.29 20.27 -1.99
CA ALA A 165 -8.36 19.57 -1.30
C ALA A 165 -7.79 18.52 -0.33
N GLY A 166 -8.36 18.44 0.87
CA GLY A 166 -8.00 17.48 1.90
C GLY A 166 -9.15 16.56 2.27
N LEU A 167 -8.84 15.55 3.02
CA LEU A 167 -9.82 14.61 3.56
C LEU A 167 -10.46 15.17 4.83
#